data_144874d2a437ab57a48cf91752362305
#
_entry.id   144874d2a437ab57a48cf91752362305
#
_cell.length_a   1.000
_cell.length_b   1.000
_cell.length_c   1.000
_cell.angle_alpha   90.00
_cell.angle_beta   90.00
_cell.angle_gamma   90.00
#
_symmetry.space_group_name_H-M   'P 1'
#
loop_
_entity.id
_entity.type
_entity.pdbx_description
1 polymer ?
#
loop_
_entity_poly.entity_id
_entity_poly.type
_entity_poly.pdbx_seq_one_letter_code
_entity_poly.pdbx_strand_id
1 'polypeptide(L)'
;MSNTTREEIEKAVEQLNNEVGEWPGVTVGEHRFGGTEWRVGPREIGHVHSWGMLDIAYLRALRDVLIEEGHTGVHHLLDQSGWTTFYIEHPDGYDHARWLVRLSYLYHVNILQKTPAGAEEYAEVNVERELDALNPGEAVRAAFERRRSGQAGTPDK
;
A
#
# COMPACT_ATOMS: atom_id res chain seq x y z
N MET A 1 28.06 -10.04 -8.84
CA MET A 1 27.41 -8.98 -8.12
C MET A 1 26.66 -8.06 -9.06
N SER A 2 25.41 -7.94 -8.82
CA SER A 2 24.59 -7.12 -9.69
C SER A 2 24.84 -5.64 -9.39
N ASN A 3 25.17 -4.88 -10.43
CA ASN A 3 25.32 -3.44 -10.30
C ASN A 3 24.02 -2.77 -10.69
N THR A 4 23.08 -2.83 -9.78
CA THR A 4 21.83 -2.14 -10.02
C THR A 4 22.10 -0.66 -10.04
N THR A 5 21.80 -0.03 -11.15
CA THR A 5 22.05 1.38 -11.31
C THR A 5 20.89 2.18 -10.77
N ARG A 6 21.17 3.44 -10.46
CA ARG A 6 20.13 4.38 -10.08
C ARG A 6 19.04 4.45 -11.13
N GLU A 7 19.42 4.39 -12.40
CA GLU A 7 18.49 4.42 -13.51
C GLU A 7 17.51 3.27 -13.48
N GLU A 8 18.00 2.09 -13.14
CA GLU A 8 17.15 0.90 -13.07
C GLU A 8 16.11 1.03 -11.96
N ILE A 9 16.53 1.59 -10.82
CA ILE A 9 15.60 1.84 -9.72
C ILE A 9 14.56 2.87 -10.13
N GLU A 10 15.00 3.96 -10.76
CA GLU A 10 14.09 5.01 -11.21
C GLU A 10 13.07 4.48 -12.21
N LYS A 11 13.48 3.57 -13.07
CA LYS A 11 12.56 2.96 -14.01
C LYS A 11 11.52 2.10 -13.31
N ALA A 12 11.95 1.33 -12.31
CA ALA A 12 11.03 0.51 -11.55
C ALA A 12 10.02 1.39 -10.80
N VAL A 13 10.48 2.49 -10.23
CA VAL A 13 9.59 3.44 -9.54
C VAL A 13 8.60 4.04 -10.52
N GLU A 14 9.07 4.43 -11.70
CA GLU A 14 8.19 5.00 -12.72
C GLU A 14 7.13 4.01 -13.15
N GLN A 15 7.53 2.76 -13.34
CA GLN A 15 6.59 1.70 -13.71
C GLN A 15 5.53 1.52 -12.61
N LEU A 16 5.96 1.54 -11.35
CA LEU A 16 5.03 1.40 -10.24
C LEU A 16 4.05 2.56 -10.20
N ASN A 17 4.53 3.79 -10.39
CA ASN A 17 3.66 4.95 -10.41
C ASN A 17 2.62 4.84 -11.52
N ASN A 18 3.04 4.40 -12.70
CA ASN A 18 2.12 4.27 -13.83
C ASN A 18 1.06 3.21 -13.54
N GLU A 19 1.47 2.10 -12.98
CA GLU A 19 0.51 1.03 -12.70
C GLU A 19 -0.48 1.42 -11.61
N VAL A 20 0.01 1.94 -10.49
CA VAL A 20 -0.87 2.31 -9.38
C VAL A 20 -1.84 3.42 -9.81
N GLY A 21 -1.36 4.35 -10.63
CA GLY A 21 -2.19 5.46 -11.10
C GLY A 21 -3.36 5.02 -11.95
N GLU A 22 -3.34 3.81 -12.47
CA GLU A 22 -4.43 3.30 -13.30
C GLU A 22 -5.46 2.49 -12.53
N TRP A 23 -5.21 2.24 -11.25
CA TRP A 23 -6.19 1.50 -10.46
C TRP A 23 -7.43 2.36 -10.22
N PRO A 24 -8.63 1.73 -10.18
CA PRO A 24 -9.86 2.50 -10.01
C PRO A 24 -9.83 3.43 -8.81
N GLY A 25 -10.15 4.69 -9.06
CA GLY A 25 -10.29 5.69 -8.02
C GLY A 25 -9.00 6.26 -7.46
N VAL A 26 -7.85 5.86 -7.98
CA VAL A 26 -6.58 6.40 -7.50
C VAL A 26 -6.30 7.76 -8.13
N THR A 27 -5.92 8.71 -7.28
CA THR A 27 -5.40 9.99 -7.75
C THR A 27 -3.92 10.05 -7.41
N VAL A 28 -3.14 10.64 -8.32
CA VAL A 28 -1.69 10.73 -8.19
C VAL A 28 -1.33 12.18 -7.97
N GLY A 29 -0.46 12.43 -6.98
CA GLY A 29 -0.04 13.79 -6.68
C GLY A 29 1.43 13.86 -6.35
N GLU A 30 1.94 15.07 -6.24
CA GLU A 30 3.33 15.27 -5.85
C GLU A 30 3.47 15.13 -4.35
N HIS A 31 4.54 14.50 -3.94
CA HIS A 31 4.89 14.38 -2.54
C HIS A 31 6.19 15.13 -2.32
N ARG A 32 6.50 15.42 -1.07
CA ARG A 32 7.70 16.18 -0.73
C ARG A 32 8.96 15.60 -1.36
N PHE A 33 9.91 16.47 -1.67
CA PHE A 33 11.23 16.07 -2.18
C PHE A 33 11.15 15.29 -3.48
N GLY A 34 10.19 15.65 -4.32
CA GLY A 34 10.07 15.03 -5.64
C GLY A 34 9.43 13.66 -5.63
N GLY A 35 8.83 13.25 -4.52
CA GLY A 35 8.14 11.97 -4.47
C GLY A 35 6.78 12.03 -5.14
N THR A 36 6.16 10.87 -5.25
CA THR A 36 4.82 10.71 -5.83
C THR A 36 3.94 10.01 -4.80
N GLU A 37 2.76 10.56 -4.55
CA GLU A 37 1.83 9.93 -3.61
C GLU A 37 0.56 9.50 -4.32
N TRP A 38 -0.11 8.49 -3.76
CA TRP A 38 -1.34 7.95 -4.31
C TRP A 38 -2.43 8.00 -3.26
N ARG A 39 -3.63 8.40 -3.68
CA ARG A 39 -4.77 8.50 -2.77
C ARG A 39 -5.98 7.82 -3.36
N VAL A 40 -6.84 7.33 -2.47
CA VAL A 40 -8.20 6.92 -2.83
C VAL A 40 -9.12 7.80 -1.97
N GLY A 41 -9.86 8.69 -2.63
CA GLY A 41 -10.62 9.70 -1.89
C GLY A 41 -9.69 10.53 -1.02
N PRO A 42 -10.02 10.71 0.25
CA PRO A 42 -9.17 11.50 1.15
C PRO A 42 -8.02 10.72 1.77
N ARG A 43 -7.90 9.42 1.46
CA ARG A 43 -6.95 8.55 2.14
C ARG A 43 -5.73 8.30 1.29
N GLU A 44 -4.57 8.58 1.86
CA GLU A 44 -3.31 8.27 1.18
C GLU A 44 -2.99 6.79 1.38
N ILE A 45 -2.70 6.08 0.28
CA ILE A 45 -2.34 4.67 0.38
C ILE A 45 -0.83 4.46 0.40
N GLY A 46 -0.08 5.44 -0.07
CA GLY A 46 1.38 5.36 -0.05
C GLY A 46 2.01 6.43 -0.89
N HIS A 47 3.34 6.48 -0.83
CA HIS A 47 4.12 7.37 -1.69
C HIS A 47 5.50 6.76 -1.89
N VAL A 48 6.15 7.16 -2.98
CA VAL A 48 7.44 6.61 -3.33
C VAL A 48 8.36 7.72 -3.83
N HIS A 49 9.64 7.63 -3.49
CA HIS A 49 10.67 8.52 -3.99
C HIS A 49 11.45 7.83 -5.11
N SER A 50 12.04 8.64 -5.97
CA SER A 50 12.70 8.10 -7.18
C SER A 50 13.86 7.15 -6.85
N TRP A 51 14.43 7.27 -5.65
CA TRP A 51 15.53 6.38 -5.25
C TRP A 51 15.04 5.06 -4.66
N GLY A 52 13.72 4.82 -4.68
CA GLY A 52 13.18 3.53 -4.30
C GLY A 52 12.62 3.43 -2.90
N MET A 53 12.59 4.52 -2.15
CA MET A 53 12.01 4.49 -0.81
C MET A 53 10.50 4.58 -0.93
N LEU A 54 9.82 3.49 -0.57
CA LEU A 54 8.38 3.35 -0.70
C LEU A 54 7.77 3.28 0.70
N ASP A 55 6.92 4.25 1.02
CA ASP A 55 6.21 4.29 2.28
C ASP A 55 4.75 3.93 2.04
N ILE A 56 4.22 3.03 2.84
CA ILE A 56 2.89 2.48 2.63
C ILE A 56 2.07 2.56 3.92
N ALA A 57 0.81 2.94 3.78
CA ALA A 57 -0.09 3.16 4.90
C ALA A 57 -0.99 1.95 5.14
N TYR A 58 -1.01 1.46 6.38
CA TYR A 58 -1.85 0.33 6.77
C TYR A 58 -2.54 0.61 8.11
N LEU A 59 -3.46 -0.26 8.47
CA LEU A 59 -3.92 -0.38 9.84
C LEU A 59 -2.76 -0.90 10.68
N ARG A 60 -2.62 -0.42 11.92
CA ARG A 60 -1.49 -0.84 12.75
C ARG A 60 -1.40 -2.35 12.93
N ALA A 61 -2.55 -3.01 13.13
CA ALA A 61 -2.53 -4.46 13.31
C ALA A 61 -2.02 -5.17 12.06
N LEU A 62 -2.39 -4.68 10.89
CA LEU A 62 -1.90 -5.23 9.63
C LEU A 62 -0.43 -4.92 9.44
N ARG A 63 -0.03 -3.69 9.74
CA ARG A 63 1.36 -3.29 9.69
C ARG A 63 2.25 -4.20 10.54
N ASP A 64 1.80 -4.50 11.76
CA ASP A 64 2.60 -5.32 12.67
C ASP A 64 2.83 -6.72 12.11
N VAL A 65 1.80 -7.32 11.52
CA VAL A 65 1.95 -8.65 10.93
C VAL A 65 2.88 -8.62 9.73
N LEU A 66 2.75 -7.59 8.89
CA LEU A 66 3.60 -7.48 7.70
C LEU A 66 5.06 -7.33 8.08
N ILE A 67 5.35 -6.57 9.13
CA ILE A 67 6.72 -6.40 9.59
C ILE A 67 7.23 -7.70 10.23
N GLU A 68 6.42 -8.31 11.06
CA GLU A 68 6.80 -9.54 11.73
C GLU A 68 7.12 -10.66 10.74
N GLU A 69 6.36 -10.72 9.66
CA GLU A 69 6.59 -11.74 8.63
C GLU A 69 7.66 -11.35 7.62
N GLY A 70 8.24 -10.16 7.77
CA GLY A 70 9.35 -9.77 6.91
C GLY A 70 8.96 -9.20 5.56
N HIS A 71 7.68 -8.83 5.37
CA HIS A 71 7.25 -8.29 4.08
C HIS A 71 7.71 -6.86 3.87
N THR A 72 7.88 -6.10 4.94
CA THR A 72 8.27 -4.70 4.86
C THR A 72 8.91 -4.31 6.20
N GLY A 73 9.46 -3.11 6.27
CA GLY A 73 10.14 -2.64 7.46
C GLY A 73 9.40 -1.52 8.18
N VAL A 74 9.92 -1.17 9.34
CA VAL A 74 9.38 -0.08 10.15
C VAL A 74 9.59 1.23 9.41
N HIS A 75 8.59 2.12 9.48
CA HIS A 75 8.71 3.43 8.84
C HIS A 75 9.88 4.20 9.45
N HIS A 76 10.62 4.90 8.59
CA HIS A 76 11.87 5.55 8.99
C HIS A 76 11.65 6.71 9.97
N LEU A 77 10.45 7.28 10.04
CA LEU A 77 10.14 8.37 10.95
C LEU A 77 8.97 8.05 11.87
N LEU A 78 7.97 7.36 11.38
CA LEU A 78 6.72 7.13 12.10
C LEU A 78 6.64 5.67 12.56
N ASP A 79 7.57 5.27 13.42
CA ASP A 79 7.71 3.87 13.81
C ASP A 79 6.59 3.36 14.71
N GLN A 80 5.73 4.26 15.21
CA GLN A 80 4.60 3.86 16.04
C GLN A 80 3.26 3.94 15.31
N SER A 81 3.30 4.26 14.03
CA SER A 81 2.08 4.42 13.23
C SER A 81 1.80 3.16 12.42
N GLY A 82 0.77 3.23 11.56
CA GLY A 82 0.48 2.16 10.61
C GLY A 82 1.33 2.20 9.36
N TRP A 83 2.26 3.16 9.26
CA TRP A 83 3.12 3.29 8.08
C TRP A 83 4.27 2.30 8.11
N THR A 84 4.68 1.86 6.93
CA THR A 84 5.87 1.00 6.76
C THR A 84 6.74 1.58 5.67
N THR A 85 8.00 1.14 5.63
CA THR A 85 8.93 1.52 4.57
C THR A 85 9.51 0.28 3.94
N PHE A 86 9.48 0.23 2.61
CA PHE A 86 10.11 -0.82 1.84
C PHE A 86 11.01 -0.17 0.81
N TYR A 87 12.26 -0.65 0.72
CA TYR A 87 13.22 -0.08 -0.23
C TYR A 87 13.30 -0.93 -1.49
N ILE A 88 13.01 -0.33 -2.63
CA ILE A 88 13.21 -0.99 -3.91
C ILE A 88 14.68 -0.80 -4.26
N GLU A 89 15.48 -1.81 -3.93
CA GLU A 89 16.92 -1.72 -4.13
C GLU A 89 17.37 -2.46 -5.38
N HIS A 90 16.45 -3.12 -6.05
CA HIS A 90 16.72 -3.89 -7.24
C HIS A 90 15.42 -4.02 -8.03
N PRO A 91 15.48 -4.03 -9.36
CA PRO A 91 14.26 -4.21 -10.15
C PRO A 91 13.44 -5.45 -9.79
N ASP A 92 14.10 -6.48 -9.26
CA ASP A 92 13.40 -7.70 -8.83
C ASP A 92 12.45 -7.43 -7.67
N GLY A 93 12.60 -6.31 -6.98
CA GLY A 93 11.70 -5.94 -5.89
C GLY A 93 10.38 -5.33 -6.35
N TYR A 94 10.22 -5.13 -7.65
CA TYR A 94 9.03 -4.47 -8.18
C TYR A 94 7.74 -5.22 -7.83
N ASP A 95 7.72 -6.53 -8.06
CA ASP A 95 6.50 -7.30 -7.82
C ASP A 95 6.09 -7.26 -6.36
N HIS A 96 7.05 -7.31 -5.47
CA HIS A 96 6.76 -7.25 -4.05
C HIS A 96 6.28 -5.86 -3.63
N ALA A 97 6.91 -4.82 -4.18
CA ALA A 97 6.47 -3.45 -3.93
C ALA A 97 5.02 -3.27 -4.38
N ARG A 98 4.70 -3.77 -5.56
CA ARG A 98 3.35 -3.71 -6.10
C ARG A 98 2.36 -4.44 -5.19
N TRP A 99 2.76 -5.62 -4.70
CA TRP A 99 1.92 -6.40 -3.79
C TRP A 99 1.61 -5.59 -2.52
N LEU A 100 2.63 -4.95 -1.96
CA LEU A 100 2.45 -4.15 -0.74
C LEU A 100 1.50 -2.98 -0.98
N VAL A 101 1.68 -2.26 -2.09
CA VAL A 101 0.81 -1.12 -2.39
C VAL A 101 -0.61 -1.58 -2.68
N ARG A 102 -0.75 -2.71 -3.41
CA ARG A 102 -2.09 -3.23 -3.72
C ARG A 102 -2.84 -3.61 -2.45
N LEU A 103 -2.13 -4.19 -1.48
CA LEU A 103 -2.75 -4.55 -0.21
C LEU A 103 -3.27 -3.30 0.51
N SER A 104 -2.49 -2.22 0.51
CA SER A 104 -2.92 -0.96 1.09
C SER A 104 -4.14 -0.40 0.34
N TYR A 105 -4.08 -0.44 -0.99
CA TYR A 105 -5.18 0.03 -1.82
C TYR A 105 -6.48 -0.71 -1.45
N LEU A 106 -6.42 -2.02 -1.40
CA LEU A 106 -7.62 -2.81 -1.09
C LEU A 106 -8.13 -2.53 0.31
N TYR A 107 -7.20 -2.34 1.25
CA TYR A 107 -7.59 -2.03 2.61
C TYR A 107 -8.36 -0.71 2.68
N HIS A 108 -7.84 0.32 2.03
CA HIS A 108 -8.47 1.63 2.07
C HIS A 108 -9.77 1.67 1.26
N VAL A 109 -9.80 1.01 0.10
CA VAL A 109 -11.02 0.91 -0.69
C VAL A 109 -12.11 0.20 0.12
N ASN A 110 -11.72 -0.87 0.83
CA ASN A 110 -12.67 -1.60 1.65
C ASN A 110 -13.33 -0.70 2.70
N ILE A 111 -12.57 0.20 3.29
CA ILE A 111 -13.11 1.17 4.25
C ILE A 111 -14.08 2.12 3.55
N LEU A 112 -13.67 2.66 2.41
CA LEU A 112 -14.49 3.63 1.69
C LEU A 112 -15.78 3.03 1.15
N GLN A 113 -15.76 1.75 0.81
CA GLN A 113 -16.97 1.08 0.31
C GLN A 113 -18.05 0.97 1.37
N LYS A 114 -17.74 1.23 2.62
CA LYS A 114 -18.74 1.21 3.68
C LYS A 114 -19.58 2.50 3.71
N THR A 115 -19.21 3.50 2.92
CA THR A 115 -19.99 4.71 2.78
C THR A 115 -20.79 4.63 1.48
N PRO A 116 -21.97 5.32 1.40
CA PRO A 116 -22.72 5.30 0.15
C PRO A 116 -21.93 5.82 -1.05
N ALA A 117 -21.20 6.90 -0.87
CA ALA A 117 -20.42 7.48 -1.97
C ALA A 117 -19.30 6.54 -2.41
N GLY A 118 -18.62 5.93 -1.44
CA GLY A 118 -17.52 5.01 -1.76
C GLY A 118 -18.02 3.71 -2.38
N ALA A 119 -19.18 3.22 -1.91
CA ALA A 119 -19.75 2.02 -2.49
C ALA A 119 -20.04 2.22 -3.97
N GLU A 120 -20.46 3.42 -4.35
CA GLU A 120 -20.73 3.72 -5.74
C GLU A 120 -19.44 3.95 -6.53
N GLU A 121 -18.53 4.73 -5.98
CA GLU A 121 -17.30 5.08 -6.68
C GLU A 121 -16.43 3.87 -6.94
N TYR A 122 -16.36 2.95 -5.99
CA TYR A 122 -15.50 1.76 -6.10
C TYR A 122 -16.30 0.49 -6.35
N ALA A 123 -17.49 0.61 -6.95
CA ALA A 123 -18.38 -0.53 -7.15
C ALA A 123 -17.74 -1.66 -7.95
N GLU A 124 -16.83 -1.31 -8.85
CA GLU A 124 -16.19 -2.34 -9.69
C GLU A 124 -15.07 -3.09 -9.00
N VAL A 125 -14.67 -2.65 -7.79
CA VAL A 125 -13.57 -3.30 -7.07
C VAL A 125 -14.15 -4.34 -6.13
N ASN A 126 -13.90 -5.61 -6.43
CA ASN A 126 -14.29 -6.69 -5.55
C ASN A 126 -13.12 -6.99 -4.63
N VAL A 127 -13.15 -6.41 -3.43
CA VAL A 127 -12.02 -6.49 -2.50
C VAL A 127 -11.73 -7.95 -2.12
N GLU A 128 -12.76 -8.74 -1.89
CA GLU A 128 -12.59 -10.13 -1.51
C GLU A 128 -11.85 -10.92 -2.59
N ARG A 129 -12.29 -10.77 -3.83
CA ARG A 129 -11.66 -11.47 -4.96
C ARG A 129 -10.23 -10.98 -5.17
N GLU A 130 -10.02 -9.66 -5.09
CA GLU A 130 -8.70 -9.11 -5.31
C GLU A 130 -7.73 -9.53 -4.21
N LEU A 131 -8.24 -9.61 -2.97
CA LEU A 131 -7.43 -10.07 -1.87
C LEU A 131 -7.03 -11.53 -2.06
N ASP A 132 -7.98 -12.35 -2.53
CA ASP A 132 -7.66 -13.75 -2.85
C ASP A 132 -6.57 -13.84 -3.91
N ALA A 133 -6.61 -12.95 -4.90
CA ALA A 133 -5.61 -12.94 -5.96
C ALA A 133 -4.23 -12.59 -5.42
N LEU A 134 -4.14 -11.75 -4.39
CA LEU A 134 -2.87 -11.45 -3.74
C LEU A 134 -2.36 -12.63 -2.94
N ASN A 135 -3.27 -13.53 -2.55
CA ASN A 135 -2.94 -14.74 -1.81
C ASN A 135 -2.07 -14.47 -0.59
N PRO A 136 -2.49 -13.56 0.31
CA PRO A 136 -1.71 -13.31 1.51
C PRO A 136 -1.80 -14.47 2.47
N GLY A 137 -0.83 -14.57 3.35
CA GLY A 137 -0.86 -15.60 4.36
C GLY A 137 -2.02 -15.42 5.33
N GLU A 138 -2.24 -16.44 6.13
CA GLU A 138 -3.38 -16.47 7.04
C GLU A 138 -3.37 -15.29 8.03
N ALA A 139 -2.20 -15.00 8.60
CA ALA A 139 -2.10 -13.92 9.58
C ALA A 139 -2.35 -12.55 8.95
N VAL A 140 -1.87 -12.35 7.73
CA VAL A 140 -2.08 -11.10 7.01
C VAL A 140 -3.58 -10.93 6.71
N ARG A 141 -4.22 -11.99 6.24
CA ARG A 141 -5.64 -11.93 5.94
C ARG A 141 -6.46 -11.64 7.20
N ALA A 142 -6.12 -12.30 8.30
CA ALA A 142 -6.84 -12.09 9.55
C ALA A 142 -6.69 -10.65 10.02
N ALA A 143 -5.49 -10.08 9.90
CA ALA A 143 -5.27 -8.70 10.31
C ALA A 143 -6.01 -7.73 9.40
N PHE A 144 -6.04 -8.02 8.10
CA PHE A 144 -6.77 -7.20 7.14
C PHE A 144 -8.26 -7.14 7.49
N GLU A 145 -8.81 -8.27 7.92
CA GLU A 145 -10.24 -8.37 8.17
C GLU A 145 -10.65 -8.01 9.59
N ARG A 146 -9.69 -7.83 10.48
CA ARG A 146 -9.99 -7.59 11.89
C ARG A 146 -10.92 -6.40 12.12
N ARG A 147 -10.71 -5.32 11.37
CA ARG A 147 -11.52 -4.13 11.54
C ARG A 147 -12.98 -4.38 11.16
N ARG A 148 -13.21 -5.34 10.25
CA ARG A 148 -14.55 -5.65 9.79
C ARG A 148 -15.37 -6.40 10.84
N SER A 149 -14.70 -7.05 11.79
CA SER A 149 -15.39 -7.87 12.78
C SER A 149 -15.67 -7.11 14.07
N GLY A 150 -15.85 -5.81 13.99
CA GLY A 150 -16.37 -5.10 15.11
C GLY A 150 -15.39 -4.29 15.92
N GLN A 151 -14.22 -4.09 15.45
CA GLN A 151 -13.26 -3.18 16.09
C GLN A 151 -13.59 -1.74 15.74
N ALA A 152 -14.80 -1.53 15.33
CA ALA A 152 -15.29 -0.21 14.96
C ALA A 152 -15.14 0.70 16.14
N GLY A 153 -14.75 1.91 15.89
CA GLY A 153 -14.64 2.87 16.96
C GLY A 153 -13.23 3.04 17.50
N THR A 154 -12.32 2.16 17.15
CA THR A 154 -10.93 2.34 17.53
C THR A 154 -10.21 2.97 16.36
N PRO A 155 -9.99 4.28 16.41
CA PRO A 155 -9.32 4.94 15.29
C PRO A 155 -7.91 4.44 15.17
N ASP A 156 -7.52 4.28 13.96
CA ASP A 156 -6.20 3.82 13.66
C ASP A 156 -5.35 5.03 13.30
N LYS A 157 -4.45 5.35 14.15
CA LYS A 157 -3.62 6.54 13.95
C LYS A 157 -2.22 6.18 13.55
#